data_e57810a4f15a0457542c377ce29c86b6
#
_entry.id   e57810a4f15a0457542c377ce29c86b6
#
_cell.length_a   1.000
_cell.length_b   1.000
_cell.length_c   1.000
_cell.angle_alpha   90.00
_cell.angle_beta   90.00
_cell.angle_gamma   90.00
#
_symmetry.space_group_name_H-M   'P 1'
#
loop_
_entity.id
_entity.type
_entity.pdbx_description
1 polymer ?
#
loop_
_entity_poly.entity_id
_entity_poly.type
_entity_poly.pdbx_seq_one_letter_code
_entity_poly.pdbx_strand_id
1 'polypeptide(L)'
;MSTSVLICDDSKLARRQLARSLPEDWDIKVEFALDGVDCIKQIKLIEPEILFLDLNMPEMDGYEVLIAMKEQGLNILTVVVSGDIQPSAHQRVLELGAIDFIQKPCSPEKLASIIEHHGIKDKAMRERLSHSLGEQVDPDVRDIYQELTNVAMGQAGDLLARLLNVFVELPIPNVNILEVNELDMALQSIDNNAATSGVCQGFIGGGISGEALLLLNDSSFKEIA
;
A
#
# COMPACT_ATOMS: atom_id res chain seq x y z
N MET A 1 15.74 -22.38 5.40
CA MET A 1 14.96 -22.62 4.17
C MET A 1 15.12 -21.37 3.31
N SER A 2 15.51 -21.51 2.05
CA SER A 2 15.67 -20.39 1.13
C SER A 2 14.31 -19.76 0.78
N THR A 3 14.27 -18.44 0.73
CA THR A 3 13.05 -17.68 0.32
C THR A 3 12.85 -17.81 -1.18
N SER A 4 11.63 -18.15 -1.61
CA SER A 4 11.29 -18.26 -3.03
C SER A 4 10.90 -16.89 -3.59
N VAL A 5 11.65 -16.42 -4.58
CA VAL A 5 11.48 -15.11 -5.22
C VAL A 5 11.21 -15.28 -6.70
N LEU A 6 10.12 -14.68 -7.20
CA LEU A 6 9.82 -14.60 -8.63
C LEU A 6 10.09 -13.18 -9.13
N ILE A 7 10.82 -13.05 -10.24
CA ILE A 7 11.06 -11.78 -10.93
C ILE A 7 10.37 -11.83 -12.30
N CYS A 8 9.36 -10.98 -12.48
CA CYS A 8 8.60 -10.86 -13.72
C CYS A 8 8.90 -9.54 -14.42
N ASP A 9 9.45 -9.62 -15.62
CA ASP A 9 9.85 -8.48 -16.47
C ASP A 9 10.11 -9.03 -17.88
N ASP A 10 9.70 -8.38 -18.93
CA ASP A 10 9.89 -8.84 -20.32
C ASP A 10 11.37 -8.75 -20.75
N SER A 11 12.13 -7.82 -20.15
CA SER A 11 13.54 -7.61 -20.43
C SER A 11 14.44 -8.61 -19.69
N LYS A 12 15.08 -9.51 -20.40
CA LYS A 12 16.08 -10.42 -19.83
C LYS A 12 17.21 -9.69 -19.08
N LEU A 13 17.57 -8.48 -19.55
CA LEU A 13 18.60 -7.68 -18.90
C LEU A 13 18.10 -7.15 -17.55
N ALA A 14 16.87 -6.61 -17.51
CA ALA A 14 16.27 -6.08 -16.28
C ALA A 14 16.11 -7.19 -15.24
N ARG A 15 15.60 -8.38 -15.60
CA ARG A 15 15.51 -9.53 -14.69
C ARG A 15 16.86 -9.87 -14.05
N ARG A 16 17.93 -9.95 -14.86
CA ARG A 16 19.28 -10.26 -14.36
C ARG A 16 19.86 -9.14 -13.48
N GLN A 17 19.58 -7.89 -13.83
CA GLN A 17 20.04 -6.73 -13.10
C GLN A 17 19.38 -6.72 -11.72
N LEU A 18 18.05 -6.90 -11.66
CA LEU A 18 17.31 -6.96 -10.41
C LEU A 18 17.79 -8.12 -9.52
N ALA A 19 17.94 -9.32 -10.09
CA ALA A 19 18.44 -10.47 -9.36
C ALA A 19 19.84 -10.23 -8.73
N ARG A 20 20.73 -9.49 -9.41
CA ARG A 20 22.06 -9.12 -8.90
C ARG A 20 22.02 -7.99 -7.86
N SER A 21 20.95 -7.21 -7.84
CA SER A 21 20.76 -6.12 -6.89
C SER A 21 20.18 -6.60 -5.56
N LEU A 22 19.69 -7.84 -5.49
CA LEU A 22 19.24 -8.44 -4.24
C LEU A 22 20.43 -8.65 -3.28
N PRO A 23 20.22 -8.48 -1.97
CA PRO A 23 21.29 -8.64 -0.98
C PRO A 23 21.94 -10.03 -1.03
N GLU A 24 23.27 -10.08 -1.05
CA GLU A 24 24.05 -11.34 -1.12
C GLU A 24 23.92 -12.21 0.15
N ASP A 25 23.62 -11.60 1.28
CA ASP A 25 23.41 -12.26 2.58
C ASP A 25 22.01 -12.88 2.73
N TRP A 26 21.14 -12.72 1.74
CA TRP A 26 19.79 -13.26 1.75
C TRP A 26 19.73 -14.64 1.08
N ASP A 27 19.39 -15.68 1.83
CA ASP A 27 19.21 -17.04 1.29
C ASP A 27 17.93 -17.13 0.46
N ILE A 28 18.07 -16.94 -0.86
CA ILE A 28 16.97 -16.87 -1.81
C ILE A 28 17.13 -17.85 -2.97
N LYS A 29 15.99 -18.33 -3.47
CA LYS A 29 15.89 -19.03 -4.74
C LYS A 29 15.12 -18.13 -5.72
N VAL A 30 15.80 -17.65 -6.77
CA VAL A 30 15.23 -16.74 -7.76
C VAL A 30 14.77 -17.52 -8.98
N GLU A 31 13.50 -17.34 -9.34
CA GLU A 31 12.91 -17.81 -10.59
C GLU A 31 12.46 -16.60 -11.44
N PHE A 32 12.23 -16.81 -12.72
CA PHE A 32 11.91 -15.74 -13.66
C PHE A 32 10.63 -16.03 -14.44
N ALA A 33 9.83 -14.97 -14.67
CA ALA A 33 8.73 -14.96 -15.62
C ALA A 33 9.01 -13.92 -16.72
N LEU A 34 8.55 -14.18 -17.93
CA LEU A 34 8.90 -13.41 -19.13
C LEU A 34 7.85 -12.35 -19.50
N ASP A 35 6.63 -12.54 -19.04
CA ASP A 35 5.46 -11.69 -19.24
C ASP A 35 4.41 -11.98 -18.16
N GLY A 36 3.30 -11.25 -18.18
CA GLY A 36 2.25 -11.40 -17.17
C GLY A 36 1.56 -12.76 -17.20
N VAL A 37 1.40 -13.36 -18.38
CA VAL A 37 0.77 -14.69 -18.53
C VAL A 37 1.67 -15.77 -17.93
N ASP A 38 2.97 -15.72 -18.24
CA ASP A 38 3.97 -16.62 -17.65
C ASP A 38 4.08 -16.38 -16.14
N CYS A 39 3.97 -15.12 -15.69
CA CYS A 39 3.96 -14.76 -14.26
C CYS A 39 2.88 -15.50 -13.49
N ILE A 40 1.61 -15.40 -13.90
CA ILE A 40 0.49 -16.11 -13.25
C ILE A 40 0.68 -17.63 -13.27
N LYS A 41 1.23 -18.17 -14.36
CA LYS A 41 1.54 -19.60 -14.46
C LYS A 41 2.64 -20.02 -13.49
N GLN A 42 3.72 -19.25 -13.40
CA GLN A 42 4.83 -19.52 -12.48
C GLN A 42 4.37 -19.40 -11.02
N ILE A 43 3.58 -18.38 -10.69
CA ILE A 43 3.01 -18.23 -9.35
C ILE A 43 2.30 -19.50 -8.88
N LYS A 44 1.45 -20.08 -9.73
CA LYS A 44 0.71 -21.32 -9.42
C LYS A 44 1.59 -22.56 -9.33
N LEU A 45 2.73 -22.56 -10.02
CA LEU A 45 3.63 -23.70 -10.09
C LEU A 45 4.61 -23.74 -8.91
N ILE A 46 5.17 -22.59 -8.52
CA ILE A 46 6.26 -22.51 -7.56
C ILE A 46 5.85 -21.88 -6.23
N GLU A 47 4.66 -21.29 -6.16
CA GLU A 47 4.13 -20.59 -4.97
C GLU A 47 5.18 -19.67 -4.34
N PRO A 48 5.64 -18.61 -5.05
CA PRO A 48 6.70 -17.76 -4.57
C PRO A 48 6.23 -16.98 -3.34
N GLU A 49 7.14 -16.72 -2.40
CA GLU A 49 6.87 -15.89 -1.23
C GLU A 49 6.89 -14.40 -1.60
N ILE A 50 7.67 -14.04 -2.64
CA ILE A 50 7.86 -12.64 -3.07
C ILE A 50 7.83 -12.57 -4.59
N LEU A 51 7.14 -11.56 -5.11
CA LEU A 51 7.09 -11.20 -6.52
C LEU A 51 7.68 -9.80 -6.71
N PHE A 52 8.67 -9.67 -7.58
CA PHE A 52 9.07 -8.40 -8.18
C PHE A 52 8.45 -8.31 -9.57
N LEU A 53 7.62 -7.29 -9.80
CA LEU A 53 6.75 -7.19 -10.97
C LEU A 53 7.01 -5.92 -11.75
N ASP A 54 7.35 -6.04 -13.03
CA ASP A 54 7.30 -4.90 -13.95
C ASP A 54 5.87 -4.59 -14.38
N LEU A 55 5.58 -3.31 -14.62
CA LEU A 55 4.27 -2.87 -15.11
C LEU A 55 4.17 -2.94 -16.63
N ASN A 56 5.25 -2.64 -17.34
CA ASN A 56 5.21 -2.46 -18.78
C ASN A 56 5.66 -3.74 -19.51
N MET A 57 4.75 -4.69 -19.64
CA MET A 57 5.00 -5.95 -20.35
C MET A 57 3.99 -6.15 -21.49
N PRO A 58 4.37 -6.86 -22.57
CA PRO A 58 3.46 -7.21 -23.64
C PRO A 58 2.42 -8.27 -23.19
N GLU A 59 1.34 -8.37 -23.91
CA GLU A 59 0.22 -9.32 -23.76
C GLU A 59 -0.59 -9.12 -22.47
N MET A 60 0.04 -9.17 -21.30
CA MET A 60 -0.56 -8.97 -19.98
C MET A 60 0.37 -8.07 -19.18
N ASP A 61 -0.07 -6.86 -18.88
CA ASP A 61 0.70 -5.88 -18.13
C ASP A 61 0.70 -6.18 -16.63
N GLY A 62 1.54 -5.46 -15.86
CA GLY A 62 1.67 -5.70 -14.42
C GLY A 62 0.41 -5.33 -13.63
N TYR A 63 -0.39 -4.38 -14.11
CA TYR A 63 -1.68 -4.07 -13.47
C TYR A 63 -2.67 -5.23 -13.65
N GLU A 64 -2.72 -5.82 -14.83
CA GLU A 64 -3.55 -6.98 -15.12
C GLU A 64 -3.10 -8.22 -14.30
N VAL A 65 -1.78 -8.36 -14.07
CA VAL A 65 -1.25 -9.40 -13.16
C VAL A 65 -1.75 -9.19 -11.73
N LEU A 66 -1.66 -7.96 -11.19
CA LEU A 66 -2.15 -7.65 -9.84
C LEU A 66 -3.65 -7.90 -9.70
N ILE A 67 -4.45 -7.50 -10.70
CA ILE A 67 -5.90 -7.75 -10.74
C ILE A 67 -6.17 -9.26 -10.75
N ALA A 68 -5.50 -10.01 -11.63
CA ALA A 68 -5.68 -11.45 -11.74
C ALA A 68 -5.27 -12.19 -10.46
N MET A 69 -4.22 -11.74 -9.77
CA MET A 69 -3.81 -12.27 -8.48
C MET A 69 -4.91 -12.05 -7.44
N LYS A 70 -5.45 -10.84 -7.36
CA LYS A 70 -6.53 -10.48 -6.44
C LYS A 70 -7.79 -11.31 -6.69
N GLU A 71 -8.23 -11.43 -7.94
CA GLU A 71 -9.41 -12.23 -8.34
C GLU A 71 -9.26 -13.73 -8.04
N GLN A 72 -8.03 -14.24 -8.08
CA GLN A 72 -7.72 -15.65 -7.83
C GLN A 72 -7.29 -15.93 -6.39
N GLY A 73 -7.28 -14.94 -5.50
CA GLY A 73 -6.88 -15.09 -4.10
C GLY A 73 -5.41 -15.46 -3.92
N LEU A 74 -4.53 -15.02 -4.84
CA LEU A 74 -3.09 -15.30 -4.80
C LEU A 74 -2.39 -14.20 -3.98
N ASN A 75 -2.22 -14.45 -2.68
CA ASN A 75 -1.65 -13.50 -1.73
C ASN A 75 -0.13 -13.61 -1.66
N ILE A 76 0.57 -12.91 -2.53
CA ILE A 76 2.03 -12.91 -2.64
C ILE A 76 2.53 -11.50 -2.39
N LEU A 77 3.58 -11.37 -1.56
CA LEU A 77 4.21 -10.08 -1.33
C LEU A 77 4.77 -9.53 -2.64
N THR A 78 4.14 -8.51 -3.17
CA THR A 78 4.48 -7.97 -4.49
C THR A 78 5.09 -6.58 -4.36
N VAL A 79 6.32 -6.44 -4.84
CA VAL A 79 7.01 -5.17 -5.03
C VAL A 79 7.02 -4.85 -6.52
N VAL A 80 6.42 -3.73 -6.90
CA VAL A 80 6.43 -3.28 -8.30
C VAL A 80 7.73 -2.57 -8.62
N VAL A 81 8.34 -2.91 -9.77
CA VAL A 81 9.60 -2.33 -10.25
C VAL A 81 9.38 -1.78 -11.65
N SER A 82 9.13 -0.49 -11.79
CA SER A 82 8.74 0.11 -13.08
C SER A 82 9.53 1.37 -13.45
N GLY A 83 9.60 1.65 -14.74
CA GLY A 83 10.13 2.92 -15.28
C GLY A 83 9.13 4.07 -15.24
N ASP A 84 7.86 3.82 -14.94
CA ASP A 84 6.85 4.86 -14.81
C ASP A 84 7.09 5.67 -13.53
N ILE A 85 7.12 6.99 -13.66
CA ILE A 85 7.39 7.91 -12.54
C ILE A 85 6.14 8.67 -12.10
N GLN A 86 4.97 8.35 -12.66
CA GLN A 86 3.75 9.09 -12.32
C GLN A 86 3.26 8.72 -10.92
N PRO A 87 2.96 9.71 -10.05
CA PRO A 87 2.42 9.43 -8.72
C PRO A 87 1.12 8.59 -8.74
N SER A 88 0.32 8.76 -9.79
CA SER A 88 -0.90 7.98 -10.01
C SER A 88 -0.63 6.49 -10.23
N ALA A 89 0.50 6.13 -10.86
CA ALA A 89 0.90 4.74 -11.05
C ALA A 89 1.27 4.09 -9.71
N HIS A 90 2.02 4.79 -8.86
CA HIS A 90 2.38 4.34 -7.53
C HIS A 90 1.14 4.06 -6.67
N GLN A 91 0.23 5.04 -6.55
CA GLN A 91 -0.99 4.87 -5.77
C GLN A 91 -1.83 3.69 -6.29
N ARG A 92 -1.99 3.58 -7.60
CA ARG A 92 -2.79 2.52 -8.22
C ARG A 92 -2.26 1.11 -7.92
N VAL A 93 -0.94 0.89 -7.92
CA VAL A 93 -0.39 -0.43 -7.62
C VAL A 93 -0.57 -0.82 -6.14
N LEU A 94 -0.47 0.15 -5.22
CA LEU A 94 -0.76 -0.09 -3.80
C LEU A 94 -2.24 -0.45 -3.57
N GLU A 95 -3.18 0.22 -4.24
CA GLU A 95 -4.61 -0.11 -4.20
C GLU A 95 -4.91 -1.51 -4.77
N LEU A 96 -4.08 -2.00 -5.68
CA LEU A 96 -4.16 -3.35 -6.23
C LEU A 96 -3.45 -4.41 -5.38
N GLY A 97 -2.86 -4.03 -4.24
CA GLY A 97 -2.27 -4.96 -3.29
C GLY A 97 -0.76 -5.14 -3.40
N ALA A 98 -0.04 -4.30 -4.16
CA ALA A 98 1.41 -4.24 -4.05
C ALA A 98 1.80 -3.62 -2.71
N ILE A 99 2.89 -4.12 -2.10
CA ILE A 99 3.38 -3.59 -0.81
C ILE A 99 4.27 -2.36 -0.99
N ASP A 100 4.91 -2.22 -2.16
CA ASP A 100 5.78 -1.10 -2.46
C ASP A 100 6.03 -0.93 -3.96
N PHE A 101 6.65 0.19 -4.32
CA PHE A 101 7.00 0.55 -5.69
C PHE A 101 8.44 1.04 -5.79
N ILE A 102 9.21 0.47 -6.71
CA ILE A 102 10.58 0.86 -7.01
C ILE A 102 10.67 1.41 -8.42
N GLN A 103 11.21 2.62 -8.55
CA GLN A 103 11.51 3.19 -9.84
C GLN A 103 12.78 2.59 -10.45
N LYS A 104 12.72 2.17 -11.71
CA LYS A 104 13.91 1.81 -12.51
C LYS A 104 14.73 3.07 -12.85
N PRO A 105 16.08 3.03 -12.81
CA PRO A 105 16.91 1.87 -12.50
C PRO A 105 16.92 1.55 -11.00
N CYS A 106 16.75 0.27 -10.68
CA CYS A 106 16.75 -0.20 -9.31
C CYS A 106 18.19 -0.26 -8.77
N SER A 107 18.52 0.59 -7.79
CA SER A 107 19.81 0.50 -7.10
C SER A 107 19.76 -0.53 -5.97
N PRO A 108 20.90 -1.25 -5.70
CA PRO A 108 20.95 -2.20 -4.61
C PRO A 108 20.57 -1.60 -3.25
N GLU A 109 20.92 -0.33 -3.01
CA GLU A 109 20.64 0.38 -1.76
C GLU A 109 19.14 0.61 -1.56
N LYS A 110 18.44 1.04 -2.62
CA LYS A 110 16.98 1.24 -2.57
C LYS A 110 16.26 -0.09 -2.34
N LEU A 111 16.70 -1.14 -3.03
CA LEU A 111 16.13 -2.47 -2.88
C LEU A 111 16.34 -3.02 -1.47
N ALA A 112 17.56 -2.88 -0.93
CA ALA A 112 17.88 -3.28 0.44
C ALA A 112 17.01 -2.51 1.46
N SER A 113 16.86 -1.20 1.28
CA SER A 113 16.02 -0.35 2.14
C SER A 113 14.57 -0.82 2.19
N ILE A 114 13.97 -1.17 1.05
CA ILE A 114 12.58 -1.66 0.99
C ILE A 114 12.47 -3.05 1.64
N ILE A 115 13.43 -3.93 1.36
CA ILE A 115 13.49 -5.27 1.95
C ILE A 115 13.60 -5.19 3.48
N GLU A 116 14.40 -4.27 4.01
CA GLU A 116 14.52 -4.03 5.44
C GLU A 116 13.30 -3.35 6.03
N HIS A 117 12.79 -2.32 5.36
CA HIS A 117 11.63 -1.56 5.83
C HIS A 117 10.40 -2.45 6.03
N HIS A 118 10.11 -3.32 5.07
CA HIS A 118 9.00 -4.26 5.17
C HIS A 118 9.36 -5.57 5.91
N GLY A 119 10.60 -5.71 6.40
CA GLY A 119 11.05 -6.93 7.09
C GLY A 119 10.98 -8.18 6.21
N ILE A 120 11.10 -8.03 4.90
CA ILE A 120 10.89 -9.11 3.91
C ILE A 120 11.88 -10.28 4.09
N LYS A 121 13.06 -10.07 4.70
CA LYS A 121 14.00 -11.14 5.04
C LYS A 121 13.48 -12.05 6.16
N ASP A 122 12.60 -11.56 7.03
CA ASP A 122 12.06 -12.34 8.15
C ASP A 122 10.83 -13.15 7.68
N LYS A 123 10.94 -14.47 7.84
CA LYS A 123 9.84 -15.39 7.47
C LYS A 123 8.56 -15.11 8.25
N ALA A 124 8.66 -14.83 9.56
CA ALA A 124 7.49 -14.55 10.38
C ALA A 124 6.79 -13.23 9.95
N MET A 125 7.57 -12.26 9.50
CA MET A 125 7.03 -11.01 8.96
C MET A 125 6.35 -11.22 7.61
N ARG A 126 6.97 -12.02 6.71
CA ARG A 126 6.33 -12.36 5.42
C ARG A 126 5.00 -13.08 5.61
N GLU A 127 4.94 -14.05 6.52
CA GLU A 127 3.70 -14.76 6.84
C GLU A 127 2.61 -13.81 7.36
N ARG A 128 2.96 -12.84 8.19
CA ARG A 128 2.02 -11.81 8.66
C ARG A 128 1.53 -10.92 7.52
N LEU A 129 2.44 -10.39 6.71
CA LEU A 129 2.10 -9.53 5.57
C LEU A 129 1.23 -10.28 4.53
N SER A 130 1.54 -11.54 4.22
CA SER A 130 0.71 -12.32 3.30
C SER A 130 -0.68 -12.63 3.86
N HIS A 131 -0.81 -12.80 5.19
CA HIS A 131 -2.11 -12.91 5.84
C HIS A 131 -2.90 -11.60 5.78
N SER A 132 -2.26 -10.45 6.02
CA SER A 132 -2.94 -9.15 5.93
C SER A 132 -3.39 -8.81 4.50
N LEU A 133 -2.65 -9.24 3.48
CA LEU A 133 -3.09 -9.14 2.07
C LEU A 133 -4.28 -10.07 1.75
N GLY A 134 -4.42 -11.17 2.49
CA GLY A 134 -5.54 -12.12 2.37
C GLY A 134 -6.76 -11.75 3.20
N GLU A 135 -6.59 -11.00 4.26
CA GLU A 135 -7.68 -10.38 5.01
C GLU A 135 -8.19 -9.17 4.20
N GLN A 136 -8.91 -9.46 3.12
CA GLN A 136 -9.81 -8.47 2.56
C GLN A 136 -10.78 -8.11 3.69
N VAL A 137 -10.65 -6.90 4.22
CA VAL A 137 -11.78 -6.29 4.94
C VAL A 137 -12.96 -6.50 4.02
N ASP A 138 -13.97 -7.21 4.52
CA ASP A 138 -15.19 -7.45 3.78
C ASP A 138 -15.55 -6.14 3.07
N PRO A 139 -15.63 -6.10 1.72
CA PRO A 139 -15.94 -4.88 0.99
C PRO A 139 -17.17 -4.18 1.56
N ASP A 140 -18.14 -4.96 2.06
CA ASP A 140 -19.32 -4.45 2.75
C ASP A 140 -18.97 -3.66 4.01
N VAL A 141 -17.97 -4.08 4.78
CA VAL A 141 -17.55 -3.38 6.02
C VAL A 141 -16.86 -2.06 5.69
N ARG A 142 -15.98 -2.05 4.71
CA ARG A 142 -15.31 -0.82 4.25
C ARG A 142 -16.34 0.18 3.70
N ASP A 143 -17.27 -0.29 2.89
CA ASP A 143 -18.33 0.54 2.30
C ASP A 143 -19.25 1.10 3.38
N ILE A 144 -19.57 0.32 4.42
CA ILE A 144 -20.33 0.78 5.59
C ILE A 144 -19.58 1.91 6.32
N TYR A 145 -18.27 1.73 6.59
CA TYR A 145 -17.48 2.78 7.24
C TYR A 145 -17.33 4.01 6.35
N GLN A 146 -17.17 3.83 5.04
CA GLN A 146 -17.11 4.94 4.08
C GLN A 146 -18.41 5.76 4.11
N GLU A 147 -19.56 5.09 4.08
CA GLU A 147 -20.87 5.76 4.12
C GLU A 147 -21.13 6.45 5.45
N LEU A 148 -20.83 5.77 6.58
CA LEU A 148 -20.94 6.38 7.92
C LEU A 148 -20.05 7.62 8.04
N THR A 149 -18.84 7.58 7.49
CA THR A 149 -17.92 8.71 7.52
C THR A 149 -18.41 9.85 6.64
N ASN A 150 -18.96 9.57 5.46
CA ASN A 150 -19.58 10.56 4.58
C ASN A 150 -20.73 11.27 5.28
N VAL A 151 -21.62 10.54 5.95
CA VAL A 151 -22.75 11.09 6.70
C VAL A 151 -22.25 11.95 7.88
N ALA A 152 -21.28 11.45 8.64
CA ALA A 152 -20.69 12.18 9.76
C ALA A 152 -20.00 13.49 9.34
N MET A 153 -19.24 13.44 8.23
CA MET A 153 -18.61 14.62 7.65
C MET A 153 -19.64 15.64 7.17
N GLY A 154 -20.70 15.18 6.50
CA GLY A 154 -21.81 16.06 6.09
C GLY A 154 -22.49 16.76 7.26
N GLN A 155 -22.72 16.05 8.36
CA GLN A 155 -23.28 16.63 9.59
C GLN A 155 -22.33 17.63 10.24
N ALA A 156 -21.02 17.31 10.28
CA ALA A 156 -20.00 18.22 10.81
C ALA A 156 -19.90 19.49 9.95
N GLY A 157 -19.96 19.38 8.63
CA GLY A 157 -19.98 20.51 7.71
C GLY A 157 -21.19 21.43 7.92
N ASP A 158 -22.39 20.88 8.08
CA ASP A 158 -23.60 21.66 8.37
C ASP A 158 -23.49 22.38 9.72
N LEU A 159 -23.00 21.73 10.76
CA LEU A 159 -22.77 22.35 12.07
C LEU A 159 -21.75 23.48 12.01
N LEU A 160 -20.61 23.27 11.31
CA LEU A 160 -19.59 24.29 11.11
C LEU A 160 -20.12 25.47 10.30
N ALA A 161 -20.85 25.20 9.20
CA ALA A 161 -21.45 26.25 8.38
C ALA A 161 -22.41 27.13 9.17
N ARG A 162 -23.22 26.53 10.04
CA ARG A 162 -24.13 27.28 10.94
C ARG A 162 -23.40 28.08 12.01
N LEU A 163 -22.33 27.49 12.60
CA LEU A 163 -21.55 28.14 13.65
C LEU A 163 -20.77 29.34 13.11
N LEU A 164 -20.16 29.19 11.93
CA LEU A 164 -19.31 30.19 11.32
C LEU A 164 -20.09 31.16 10.40
N ASN A 165 -21.33 30.84 10.07
CA ASN A 165 -22.18 31.55 9.12
C ASN A 165 -21.52 31.72 7.72
N VAL A 166 -20.78 30.68 7.28
CA VAL A 166 -20.12 30.61 5.99
C VAL A 166 -20.43 29.26 5.33
N PHE A 167 -20.24 29.19 4.01
CA PHE A 167 -20.29 27.90 3.32
C PHE A 167 -19.04 27.12 3.64
N VAL A 168 -19.19 25.87 4.11
CA VAL A 168 -18.08 24.95 4.42
C VAL A 168 -18.13 23.81 3.42
N GLU A 169 -17.10 23.66 2.61
CA GLU A 169 -16.89 22.54 1.72
C GLU A 169 -15.90 21.55 2.37
N LEU A 170 -16.37 20.34 2.64
CA LEU A 170 -15.51 19.28 3.16
C LEU A 170 -15.18 18.29 2.03
N PRO A 171 -13.93 17.81 1.96
CA PRO A 171 -13.55 16.81 0.98
C PRO A 171 -14.28 15.49 1.25
N ILE A 172 -14.48 14.67 0.22
CA ILE A 172 -15.01 13.31 0.38
C ILE A 172 -13.99 12.52 1.21
N PRO A 173 -14.38 11.98 2.38
CA PRO A 173 -13.47 11.21 3.20
C PRO A 173 -13.08 9.90 2.50
N ASN A 174 -11.84 9.47 2.71
CA ASN A 174 -11.37 8.17 2.27
C ASN A 174 -11.10 7.31 3.51
N VAL A 175 -11.75 6.16 3.59
CA VAL A 175 -11.62 5.23 4.72
C VAL A 175 -10.65 4.13 4.36
N ASN A 176 -9.57 4.03 5.14
CA ASN A 176 -8.59 2.96 5.06
C ASN A 176 -8.37 2.36 6.44
N ILE A 177 -8.06 1.07 6.47
CA ILE A 177 -7.55 0.40 7.66
C ILE A 177 -6.03 0.44 7.58
N LEU A 178 -5.41 0.95 8.64
CA LEU A 178 -3.96 1.02 8.76
C LEU A 178 -3.52 0.07 9.87
N GLU A 179 -2.42 -0.61 9.69
CA GLU A 179 -1.74 -1.29 10.76
C GLU A 179 -1.00 -0.27 11.67
N VAL A 180 -0.71 -0.68 12.91
CA VAL A 180 -0.08 0.21 13.91
C VAL A 180 1.27 0.76 13.44
N ASN A 181 2.03 -0.03 12.70
CA ASN A 181 3.30 0.35 12.08
C ASN A 181 3.15 1.33 10.89
N GLU A 182 2.01 1.31 10.21
CA GLU A 182 1.70 2.24 9.11
C GLU A 182 1.24 3.60 9.64
N LEU A 183 0.74 3.63 10.88
CA LEU A 183 0.27 4.86 11.52
C LEU A 183 1.40 5.91 11.62
N ASP A 184 2.60 5.50 11.98
CA ASP A 184 3.76 6.41 12.09
C ASP A 184 4.11 7.04 10.73
N MET A 185 4.02 6.26 9.65
CA MET A 185 4.27 6.76 8.28
C MET A 185 3.14 7.67 7.81
N ALA A 186 1.89 7.32 8.09
CA ALA A 186 0.75 8.16 7.78
C ALA A 186 0.83 9.50 8.52
N LEU A 187 1.23 9.50 9.79
CA LEU A 187 1.47 10.70 10.58
C LEU A 187 2.64 11.53 10.04
N GLN A 188 3.74 10.91 9.65
CA GLN A 188 4.89 11.61 9.04
C GLN A 188 4.55 12.24 7.68
N SER A 189 3.66 11.64 6.90
CA SER A 189 3.21 12.22 5.63
C SER A 189 2.40 13.51 5.81
N ILE A 190 1.74 13.66 6.96
CA ILE A 190 0.98 14.86 7.34
C ILE A 190 1.91 15.98 7.84
N ASP A 191 3.06 15.61 8.42
CA ASP A 191 3.99 16.53 9.10
C ASP A 191 5.00 17.26 8.17
N ASN A 192 4.88 17.11 6.86
CA ASN A 192 5.74 17.80 5.89
C ASN A 192 5.51 19.32 5.88
N ASN A 193 6.11 20.04 6.84
CA ASN A 193 6.31 21.49 6.93
C ASN A 193 5.18 22.39 7.48
N ALA A 194 4.16 21.87 8.12
CA ALA A 194 3.20 22.73 8.79
C ALA A 194 2.99 22.26 10.24
N ALA A 195 2.92 23.21 11.19
CA ALA A 195 2.51 22.90 12.54
C ALA A 195 1.14 22.24 12.50
N THR A 196 1.02 21.09 13.17
CA THR A 196 -0.21 20.28 13.19
C THR A 196 -0.75 20.24 14.61
N SER A 197 -2.01 20.58 14.77
CA SER A 197 -2.72 20.45 16.04
C SER A 197 -3.57 19.19 16.05
N GLY A 198 -3.54 18.42 17.15
CA GLY A 198 -4.28 17.18 17.29
C GLY A 198 -5.33 17.24 18.41
N VAL A 199 -6.51 16.71 18.15
CA VAL A 199 -7.54 16.48 19.18
C VAL A 199 -7.78 14.99 19.30
N CYS A 200 -7.56 14.44 20.50
CA CYS A 200 -7.81 13.02 20.80
C CYS A 200 -9.12 12.88 21.59
N GLN A 201 -9.97 11.96 21.16
CA GLN A 201 -11.24 11.63 21.81
C GLN A 201 -11.31 10.14 22.07
N GLY A 202 -11.28 9.75 23.35
CA GLY A 202 -11.54 8.36 23.75
C GLY A 202 -13.02 8.01 23.63
N PHE A 203 -13.33 6.78 23.25
CA PHE A 203 -14.69 6.26 23.23
C PHE A 203 -14.75 4.84 23.81
N ILE A 204 -15.85 4.52 24.49
CA ILE A 204 -16.14 3.18 25.03
C ILE A 204 -17.64 2.93 24.84
N GLY A 205 -18.00 1.83 24.20
CA GLY A 205 -19.41 1.45 24.02
C GLY A 205 -19.55 0.15 23.24
N GLY A 206 -20.63 -0.59 23.49
CA GLY A 206 -20.96 -1.82 22.73
C GLY A 206 -19.91 -2.93 22.77
N GLY A 207 -19.04 -2.97 23.80
CA GLY A 207 -17.93 -3.92 23.88
C GLY A 207 -16.66 -3.50 23.10
N ILE A 208 -16.66 -2.29 22.53
CA ILE A 208 -15.54 -1.71 21.79
C ILE A 208 -15.01 -0.50 22.57
N SER A 209 -13.70 -0.39 22.66
CA SER A 209 -13.00 0.79 23.16
C SER A 209 -11.93 1.24 22.18
N GLY A 210 -11.72 2.55 22.09
CA GLY A 210 -10.71 3.09 21.18
C GLY A 210 -10.51 4.58 21.39
N GLU A 211 -9.63 5.14 20.59
CA GLU A 211 -9.33 6.56 20.57
C GLU A 211 -9.46 7.07 19.12
N ALA A 212 -10.14 8.21 18.97
CA ALA A 212 -10.20 8.94 17.72
C ALA A 212 -9.23 10.11 17.78
N LEU A 213 -8.33 10.21 16.82
CA LEU A 213 -7.39 11.32 16.69
C LEU A 213 -7.76 12.15 15.45
N LEU A 214 -8.09 13.42 15.69
CA LEU A 214 -8.30 14.39 14.63
C LEU A 214 -7.05 15.26 14.50
N LEU A 215 -6.42 15.25 13.33
CA LEU A 215 -5.27 16.08 13.02
C LEU A 215 -5.70 17.23 12.12
N LEU A 216 -5.32 18.44 12.51
CA LEU A 216 -5.64 19.67 11.79
C LEU A 216 -4.35 20.41 11.47
N ASN A 217 -4.24 20.88 10.24
CA ASN A 217 -3.11 21.72 9.83
C ASN A 217 -3.35 23.16 10.34
N ASP A 218 -2.38 23.71 11.07
CA ASP A 218 -2.47 25.07 11.63
C ASP A 218 -2.62 26.17 10.58
N SER A 219 -2.20 25.91 9.33
CA SER A 219 -2.42 26.85 8.22
C SER A 219 -3.91 27.02 7.89
N SER A 220 -4.72 25.99 8.09
CA SER A 220 -6.17 26.02 7.85
C SER A 220 -6.93 26.89 8.86
N PHE A 221 -6.40 27.07 10.07
CA PHE A 221 -7.00 27.95 11.07
C PHE A 221 -6.85 29.45 10.75
N LYS A 222 -5.79 29.84 10.00
CA LYS A 222 -5.57 31.25 9.64
C LYS A 222 -6.53 31.73 8.55
N GLU A 223 -7.15 30.83 7.82
CA GLU A 223 -8.14 31.18 6.80
C GLU A 223 -9.57 31.27 7.37
N ILE A 224 -9.78 30.74 8.59
CA ILE A 224 -11.09 30.74 9.28
C ILE A 224 -11.23 31.91 10.28
N ALA A 225 -10.12 32.51 10.69
CA ALA A 225 -10.09 33.64 11.64
C ALA A 225 -10.07 34.99 10.93
#